data_f3f8749856f75986654ca5bb4495d2c7
#
_entry.id   f3f8749856f75986654ca5bb4495d2c7
#
_cell.length_a   1.000
_cell.length_b   1.000
_cell.length_c   1.000
_cell.angle_alpha   90.00
_cell.angle_beta   90.00
_cell.angle_gamma   90.00
#
_symmetry.space_group_name_H-M   'P 1'
#
loop_
_entity.id
_entity.type
_entity.pdbx_description
1 polymer ?
#
loop_
_entity_poly.entity_id
_entity_poly.type
_entity_poly.pdbx_seq_one_letter_code
_entity_poly.pdbx_strand_id
1 'polypeptide(L)'
;MKTNNFVAIDFEMSYGHIPCSIGIVEFIDGDVFSEYYSLIKPIELKFHYKNIEINGIRLKDVENEREFNEIWSEIKHYFENKNIVAHNTSTDISVLEKTLKYYNIEIPNFNIFCTLRLTKSKIKLDNYKLSTIANHFNIEQKNYHNALDDAFVCGKVFNYLIHLEQNIEVQPTLKKTEIKSYSKISNKVTQVSNVLEGKTFLFTGKLSLFTREQAEEMVEKHGGKNISAVSKNLNYLVVGEKAGSKLK
;
A
#
# COMPACT_ATOMS: atom_id res chain seq x y z
N MET A 1 12.07 15.94 -8.17
CA MET A 1 10.84 15.77 -7.36
C MET A 1 11.14 14.76 -6.27
N LYS A 2 10.83 15.06 -5.02
CA LYS A 2 10.91 14.06 -3.95
C LYS A 2 9.77 13.05 -4.20
N THR A 3 10.12 11.89 -4.77
CA THR A 3 9.16 10.83 -5.09
C THR A 3 8.89 9.88 -3.90
N ASN A 4 9.10 10.37 -2.67
CA ASN A 4 8.93 9.54 -1.47
C ASN A 4 7.47 9.28 -1.12
N ASN A 5 6.52 10.03 -1.74
CA ASN A 5 5.09 9.84 -1.56
C ASN A 5 4.50 9.31 -2.86
N PHE A 6 3.99 8.10 -2.81
CA PHE A 6 3.46 7.40 -3.98
C PHE A 6 2.45 6.32 -3.56
N VAL A 7 1.70 5.85 -4.53
CA VAL A 7 0.74 4.75 -4.35
C VAL A 7 1.15 3.60 -5.27
N ALA A 8 1.43 2.46 -4.68
CA ALA A 8 1.67 1.22 -5.41
C ALA A 8 0.35 0.49 -5.63
N ILE A 9 0.15 0.00 -6.85
CA ILE A 9 -1.06 -0.74 -7.23
C ILE A 9 -0.71 -2.03 -7.95
N ASP A 10 -1.60 -3.00 -7.84
CA ASP A 10 -1.62 -4.22 -8.63
C ASP A 10 -3.05 -4.70 -8.86
N PHE A 11 -3.31 -5.24 -10.04
CA PHE A 11 -4.60 -5.82 -10.42
C PHE A 11 -4.46 -7.30 -10.75
N GLU A 12 -5.34 -8.13 -10.19
CA GLU A 12 -5.54 -9.48 -10.70
C GLU A 12 -6.71 -9.50 -11.69
N MET A 13 -6.54 -10.27 -12.75
CA MET A 13 -7.49 -10.30 -13.86
C MET A 13 -8.22 -11.64 -13.94
N SER A 14 -9.51 -11.59 -14.24
CA SER A 14 -10.33 -12.75 -14.55
C SER A 14 -10.11 -13.22 -15.99
N TYR A 15 -10.19 -12.30 -16.95
CA TYR A 15 -10.02 -12.51 -18.38
C TYR A 15 -9.52 -11.24 -19.09
N GLY A 16 -8.49 -11.35 -19.88
CA GLY A 16 -7.93 -10.21 -20.65
C GLY A 16 -7.51 -9.05 -19.74
N HIS A 17 -8.22 -7.93 -19.83
CA HIS A 17 -8.01 -6.74 -18.97
C HIS A 17 -9.16 -6.51 -17.99
N ILE A 18 -9.96 -7.52 -17.70
CA ILE A 18 -11.10 -7.43 -16.77
C ILE A 18 -10.59 -7.73 -15.36
N PRO A 19 -10.61 -6.77 -14.43
CA PRO A 19 -10.12 -6.98 -13.08
C PRO A 19 -11.06 -7.86 -12.25
N CYS A 20 -10.50 -8.67 -11.36
CA CYS A 20 -11.21 -9.44 -10.34
C CYS A 20 -10.70 -9.17 -8.92
N SER A 21 -9.58 -8.47 -8.77
CA SER A 21 -9.18 -7.85 -7.51
C SER A 21 -8.25 -6.67 -7.75
N ILE A 22 -8.10 -5.83 -6.74
CA ILE A 22 -7.16 -4.72 -6.69
C ILE A 22 -6.47 -4.68 -5.32
N GLY A 23 -5.17 -4.45 -5.34
CA GLY A 23 -4.36 -4.10 -4.18
C GLY A 23 -3.79 -2.70 -4.34
N ILE A 24 -3.86 -1.92 -3.28
CA ILE A 24 -3.35 -0.53 -3.22
C ILE A 24 -2.56 -0.38 -1.93
N VAL A 25 -1.36 0.17 -2.02
CA VAL A 25 -0.53 0.52 -0.86
C VAL A 25 0.00 1.94 -1.04
N GLU A 26 -0.41 2.83 -0.15
CA GLU A 26 0.10 4.19 -0.13
C GLU A 26 1.36 4.27 0.73
N PHE A 27 2.39 4.89 0.18
CA PHE A 27 3.66 5.16 0.85
C PHE A 27 3.81 6.66 1.08
N ILE A 28 4.14 7.04 2.31
CA ILE A 28 4.50 8.41 2.70
C ILE A 28 5.89 8.36 3.32
N ASP A 29 6.81 9.15 2.78
CA ASP A 29 8.23 9.19 3.18
C ASP A 29 8.93 7.82 3.16
N GLY A 30 8.45 6.91 2.29
CA GLY A 30 8.98 5.56 2.11
C GLY A 30 8.40 4.50 3.05
N ASP A 31 7.56 4.88 4.00
CA ASP A 31 6.85 3.98 4.89
C ASP A 31 5.42 3.72 4.42
N VAL A 32 4.88 2.54 4.70
CA VAL A 32 3.49 2.20 4.40
C VAL A 32 2.57 3.05 5.28
N PHE A 33 1.71 3.84 4.63
CA PHE A 33 0.75 4.70 5.29
C PHE A 33 -0.64 4.08 5.35
N SER A 34 -1.12 3.52 4.22
CA SER A 34 -2.42 2.86 4.14
C SER A 34 -2.41 1.73 3.12
N GLU A 35 -3.29 0.78 3.33
CA GLU A 35 -3.48 -0.37 2.46
C GLU A 35 -4.96 -0.54 2.15
N TYR A 36 -5.26 -0.95 0.93
CA TYR A 36 -6.61 -1.30 0.50
C TYR A 36 -6.57 -2.55 -0.37
N TYR A 37 -7.47 -3.48 -0.10
CA TYR A 37 -7.69 -4.66 -0.93
C TYR A 37 -9.17 -4.88 -1.16
N SER A 38 -9.55 -5.20 -2.38
CA SER A 38 -10.90 -5.65 -2.68
C SER A 38 -10.90 -6.72 -3.76
N LEU A 39 -11.69 -7.75 -3.56
CA LEU A 39 -12.21 -8.54 -4.67
C LEU A 39 -13.17 -7.66 -5.47
N ILE A 40 -13.28 -7.92 -6.77
CA ILE A 40 -14.10 -7.14 -7.71
C ILE A 40 -14.94 -8.12 -8.50
N LYS A 41 -16.24 -7.89 -8.56
CA LYS A 41 -17.10 -8.58 -9.51
C LYS A 41 -16.77 -8.12 -10.92
N PRO A 42 -16.26 -9.03 -11.79
CA PRO A 42 -15.90 -8.68 -13.14
C PRO A 42 -17.12 -8.22 -13.98
N ILE A 43 -16.90 -7.25 -14.86
CA ILE A 43 -17.94 -6.76 -15.81
C ILE A 43 -18.48 -7.86 -16.73
N GLU A 44 -17.69 -8.88 -16.99
CA GLU A 44 -18.09 -10.14 -17.62
C GLU A 44 -17.63 -11.28 -16.70
N LEU A 45 -18.53 -12.20 -16.36
CA LEU A 45 -18.23 -13.34 -15.50
C LEU A 45 -17.47 -14.45 -16.26
N LYS A 46 -16.39 -14.04 -16.94
CA LYS A 46 -15.48 -14.92 -17.68
C LYS A 46 -14.15 -15.03 -16.96
N PHE A 47 -13.64 -16.25 -16.90
CA PHE A 47 -12.33 -16.53 -16.30
C PHE A 47 -11.47 -17.32 -17.27
N HIS A 48 -10.23 -16.87 -17.44
CA HIS A 48 -9.24 -17.65 -18.17
C HIS A 48 -8.57 -18.62 -17.19
N TYR A 49 -8.48 -19.91 -17.55
CA TYR A 49 -7.95 -20.94 -16.66
C TYR A 49 -6.53 -20.62 -16.13
N LYS A 50 -5.66 -20.02 -16.97
CA LYS A 50 -4.31 -19.60 -16.55
C LYS A 50 -4.33 -18.51 -15.48
N ASN A 51 -5.29 -17.59 -15.53
CA ASN A 51 -5.40 -16.56 -14.51
C ASN A 51 -5.83 -17.17 -13.17
N ILE A 52 -6.75 -18.16 -13.21
CA ILE A 52 -7.13 -18.93 -12.01
C ILE A 52 -5.93 -19.70 -11.44
N GLU A 53 -5.09 -20.31 -12.30
CA GLU A 53 -3.89 -21.02 -11.86
C GLU A 53 -2.87 -20.07 -11.19
N ILE A 54 -2.81 -18.81 -11.64
CA ILE A 54 -1.88 -17.79 -11.15
C ILE A 54 -2.39 -17.17 -9.84
N ASN A 55 -3.60 -16.60 -9.84
CA ASN A 55 -4.11 -15.79 -8.72
C ASN A 55 -5.09 -16.53 -7.80
N GLY A 56 -5.54 -17.73 -8.19
CA GLY A 56 -6.45 -18.55 -7.39
C GLY A 56 -7.90 -18.09 -7.37
N ILE A 57 -8.21 -16.90 -7.92
CA ILE A 57 -9.55 -16.31 -7.87
C ILE A 57 -10.46 -16.97 -8.90
N ARG A 58 -11.63 -17.38 -8.45
CA ARG A 58 -12.65 -18.07 -9.25
C ARG A 58 -13.95 -17.28 -9.26
N LEU A 59 -14.85 -17.62 -10.17
CA LEU A 59 -16.18 -17.02 -10.28
C LEU A 59 -16.92 -16.97 -8.92
N LYS A 60 -16.96 -18.08 -8.21
CA LYS A 60 -17.65 -18.19 -6.90
C LYS A 60 -17.12 -17.22 -5.83
N ASP A 61 -15.88 -16.76 -5.98
CA ASP A 61 -15.22 -15.89 -5.02
C ASP A 61 -15.59 -14.41 -5.26
N VAL A 62 -16.11 -14.08 -6.47
CA VAL A 62 -16.36 -12.70 -6.88
C VAL A 62 -17.79 -12.44 -7.39
N GLU A 63 -18.60 -13.46 -7.62
CA GLU A 63 -19.95 -13.30 -8.22
C GLU A 63 -20.89 -12.43 -7.38
N ASN A 64 -20.69 -12.40 -6.07
CA ASN A 64 -21.48 -11.62 -5.12
C ASN A 64 -20.75 -10.39 -4.58
N GLU A 65 -19.54 -10.12 -5.10
CA GLU A 65 -18.74 -8.94 -4.71
C GLU A 65 -19.25 -7.68 -5.41
N ARG A 66 -18.75 -6.53 -4.97
CA ARG A 66 -19.06 -5.23 -5.56
C ARG A 66 -18.40 -5.08 -6.93
N GLU A 67 -19.04 -4.36 -7.85
CA GLU A 67 -18.43 -3.96 -9.11
C GLU A 67 -17.43 -2.82 -8.90
N PHE A 68 -16.56 -2.60 -9.87
CA PHE A 68 -15.48 -1.60 -9.74
C PHE A 68 -16.01 -0.18 -9.49
N ASN A 69 -17.11 0.24 -10.14
CA ASN A 69 -17.70 1.55 -9.95
C ASN A 69 -18.22 1.78 -8.51
N GLU A 70 -18.62 0.71 -7.81
CA GLU A 70 -19.10 0.81 -6.43
C GLU A 70 -17.94 1.05 -5.46
N ILE A 71 -16.78 0.39 -5.69
CA ILE A 71 -15.58 0.61 -4.88
C ILE A 71 -14.83 1.90 -5.26
N TRP A 72 -15.05 2.43 -6.45
CA TRP A 72 -14.32 3.60 -6.96
C TRP A 72 -14.44 4.82 -6.06
N SER A 73 -15.58 5.05 -5.47
CA SER A 73 -15.78 6.18 -4.53
C SER A 73 -14.85 6.09 -3.30
N GLU A 74 -14.47 4.89 -2.90
CA GLU A 74 -13.57 4.62 -1.78
C GLU A 74 -12.10 4.80 -2.17
N ILE A 75 -11.73 4.43 -3.41
CA ILE A 75 -10.33 4.35 -3.82
C ILE A 75 -9.85 5.50 -4.70
N LYS A 76 -10.74 6.33 -5.28
CA LYS A 76 -10.36 7.40 -6.20
C LYS A 76 -9.31 8.36 -5.64
N HIS A 77 -9.31 8.59 -4.33
CA HIS A 77 -8.36 9.49 -3.66
C HIS A 77 -6.91 8.97 -3.70
N TYR A 78 -6.70 7.67 -3.93
CA TYR A 78 -5.38 7.09 -4.16
C TYR A 78 -4.82 7.41 -5.53
N PHE A 79 -5.64 7.91 -6.47
CA PHE A 79 -5.23 8.19 -7.84
C PHE A 79 -5.13 9.69 -8.14
N GLU A 80 -6.02 10.53 -7.58
CA GLU A 80 -6.10 11.96 -7.90
C GLU A 80 -4.81 12.71 -7.56
N ASN A 81 -4.08 13.17 -8.61
CA ASN A 81 -2.80 13.90 -8.50
C ASN A 81 -1.70 13.15 -7.74
N LYS A 82 -1.72 11.82 -7.77
CA LYS A 82 -0.74 10.95 -7.11
C LYS A 82 0.33 10.45 -8.08
N ASN A 83 1.41 9.93 -7.51
CA ASN A 83 2.43 9.16 -8.21
C ASN A 83 2.04 7.69 -8.11
N ILE A 84 1.62 7.08 -9.21
CA ILE A 84 1.20 5.68 -9.28
C ILE A 84 2.39 4.81 -9.68
N VAL A 85 2.62 3.78 -8.90
CA VAL A 85 3.70 2.80 -9.10
C VAL A 85 3.10 1.43 -9.34
N ALA A 86 3.57 0.72 -10.37
CA ALA A 86 3.21 -0.67 -10.59
C ALA A 86 4.38 -1.46 -11.21
N HIS A 87 4.30 -2.79 -11.14
CA HIS A 87 5.27 -3.66 -11.81
C HIS A 87 4.77 -4.03 -13.21
N ASN A 88 5.46 -3.55 -14.28
CA ASN A 88 4.94 -3.57 -15.65
C ASN A 88 3.68 -2.71 -15.82
N THR A 89 3.77 -1.48 -15.40
CA THR A 89 2.70 -0.47 -15.26
C THR A 89 1.74 -0.37 -16.44
N SER A 90 2.19 -0.68 -17.67
CA SER A 90 1.32 -0.66 -18.85
C SER A 90 0.12 -1.60 -18.75
N THR A 91 0.24 -2.69 -18.00
CA THR A 91 -0.85 -3.64 -17.76
C THR A 91 -1.89 -3.03 -16.81
N ASP A 92 -1.45 -2.61 -15.63
CA ASP A 92 -2.33 -2.12 -14.57
C ASP A 92 -3.05 -0.83 -14.98
N ILE A 93 -2.32 0.10 -15.61
CA ILE A 93 -2.91 1.33 -16.13
C ILE A 93 -3.92 1.04 -17.26
N SER A 94 -3.62 0.09 -18.16
CA SER A 94 -4.59 -0.31 -19.19
C SER A 94 -5.86 -0.95 -18.60
N VAL A 95 -5.73 -1.73 -17.52
CA VAL A 95 -6.86 -2.29 -16.79
C VAL A 95 -7.69 -1.16 -16.17
N LEU A 96 -7.05 -0.25 -15.42
CA LEU A 96 -7.69 0.90 -14.78
C LEU A 96 -8.45 1.76 -15.79
N GLU A 97 -7.76 2.21 -16.84
CA GLU A 97 -8.35 3.10 -17.86
C GLU A 97 -9.53 2.46 -18.60
N LYS A 98 -9.40 1.19 -19.00
CA LYS A 98 -10.50 0.47 -19.67
C LYS A 98 -11.70 0.27 -18.75
N THR A 99 -11.45 -0.03 -17.48
CA THR A 99 -12.50 -0.23 -16.49
C THR A 99 -13.24 1.08 -16.19
N LEU A 100 -12.51 2.18 -15.95
CA LEU A 100 -13.10 3.51 -15.75
C LEU A 100 -13.92 3.94 -16.97
N LYS A 101 -13.38 3.74 -18.18
CA LYS A 101 -14.08 4.04 -19.42
C LYS A 101 -15.36 3.24 -19.59
N TYR A 102 -15.35 1.95 -19.22
CA TYR A 102 -16.56 1.11 -19.28
C TYR A 102 -17.68 1.67 -18.43
N TYR A 103 -17.38 2.17 -17.23
CA TYR A 103 -18.36 2.78 -16.33
C TYR A 103 -18.60 4.28 -16.59
N ASN A 104 -18.05 4.85 -17.68
CA ASN A 104 -18.13 6.29 -18.00
C ASN A 104 -17.62 7.19 -16.84
N ILE A 105 -16.60 6.74 -16.16
CA ILE A 105 -15.92 7.49 -15.09
C ILE A 105 -14.71 8.20 -15.70
N GLU A 106 -14.53 9.48 -15.34
CA GLU A 106 -13.38 10.26 -15.77
C GLU A 106 -12.09 9.71 -15.19
N ILE A 107 -11.06 9.60 -16.06
CA ILE A 107 -9.73 9.13 -15.64
C ILE A 107 -9.05 10.27 -14.87
N PRO A 108 -8.66 10.05 -13.60
CA PRO A 108 -7.98 11.07 -12.83
C PRO A 108 -6.58 11.38 -13.39
N ASN A 109 -6.08 12.55 -13.08
CA ASN A 109 -4.71 12.93 -13.42
C ASN A 109 -3.72 12.32 -12.43
N PHE A 110 -2.72 11.58 -12.91
CA PHE A 110 -1.66 10.97 -12.10
C PHE A 110 -0.36 10.81 -12.89
N ASN A 111 0.76 10.70 -12.16
CA ASN A 111 2.05 10.35 -12.76
C ASN A 111 2.25 8.84 -12.65
N ILE A 112 3.01 8.26 -13.59
CA ILE A 112 3.20 6.80 -13.70
C ILE A 112 4.68 6.44 -13.55
N PHE A 113 4.98 5.49 -12.67
CA PHE A 113 6.30 4.92 -12.45
C PHE A 113 6.27 3.40 -12.60
N CYS A 114 7.24 2.85 -13.31
CA CYS A 114 7.30 1.41 -13.61
C CYS A 114 8.55 0.80 -12.97
N THR A 115 8.37 -0.05 -11.95
CA THR A 115 9.48 -0.72 -11.27
C THR A 115 10.24 -1.66 -12.19
N LEU A 116 9.57 -2.32 -13.15
CA LEU A 116 10.23 -3.16 -14.16
C LEU A 116 11.23 -2.36 -15.00
N ARG A 117 10.83 -1.18 -15.52
CA ARG A 117 11.71 -0.31 -16.32
C ARG A 117 12.83 0.28 -15.50
N LEU A 118 12.52 0.76 -14.29
CA LEU A 118 13.51 1.31 -13.37
C LEU A 118 14.56 0.26 -12.98
N THR A 119 14.15 -0.96 -12.64
CA THR A 119 15.10 -2.03 -12.32
C THR A 119 16.00 -2.34 -13.50
N LYS A 120 15.43 -2.51 -14.70
CA LYS A 120 16.23 -2.77 -15.93
C LYS A 120 17.26 -1.68 -16.22
N SER A 121 16.97 -0.43 -15.88
CA SER A 121 17.91 0.68 -16.11
C SER A 121 19.05 0.75 -15.09
N LYS A 122 18.90 0.13 -13.92
CA LYS A 122 19.82 0.28 -12.79
C LYS A 122 20.56 -1.00 -12.40
N ILE A 123 19.95 -2.15 -12.58
CA ILE A 123 20.42 -3.43 -12.06
C ILE A 123 20.33 -4.48 -13.16
N LYS A 124 21.37 -5.32 -13.26
CA LYS A 124 21.39 -6.46 -14.18
C LYS A 124 20.98 -7.72 -13.41
N LEU A 125 19.88 -8.36 -13.82
CA LEU A 125 19.36 -9.60 -13.24
C LEU A 125 19.10 -10.62 -14.37
N ASP A 126 19.01 -11.89 -14.04
CA ASP A 126 18.70 -12.98 -15.00
C ASP A 126 17.29 -12.85 -15.57
N ASN A 127 16.35 -12.38 -14.76
CA ASN A 127 15.02 -11.96 -15.16
C ASN A 127 14.51 -10.84 -14.28
N TYR A 128 13.41 -10.21 -14.69
CA TYR A 128 12.87 -9.04 -14.01
C TYR A 128 11.43 -9.27 -13.51
N LYS A 129 11.11 -10.49 -13.10
CA LYS A 129 9.86 -10.78 -12.37
C LYS A 129 9.90 -10.06 -11.02
N LEU A 130 8.73 -9.65 -10.53
CA LEU A 130 8.63 -8.95 -9.24
C LEU A 130 9.31 -9.75 -8.12
N SER A 131 9.07 -11.06 -8.07
CA SER A 131 9.69 -11.96 -7.11
C SER A 131 11.22 -12.03 -7.19
N THR A 132 11.79 -11.98 -8.40
CA THR A 132 13.25 -11.96 -8.58
C THR A 132 13.86 -10.66 -8.06
N ILE A 133 13.19 -9.54 -8.33
CA ILE A 133 13.63 -8.22 -7.85
C ILE A 133 13.47 -8.13 -6.33
N ALA A 134 12.35 -8.63 -5.79
CA ALA A 134 12.11 -8.70 -4.35
C ALA A 134 13.22 -9.48 -3.64
N ASN A 135 13.56 -10.66 -4.15
CA ASN A 135 14.66 -11.48 -3.61
C ASN A 135 16.00 -10.76 -3.67
N HIS A 136 16.30 -10.01 -4.74
CA HIS A 136 17.53 -9.24 -4.87
C HIS A 136 17.66 -8.17 -3.76
N PHE A 137 16.56 -7.54 -3.39
CA PHE A 137 16.51 -6.55 -2.31
C PHE A 137 16.20 -7.13 -0.93
N ASN A 138 16.11 -8.45 -0.78
CA ASN A 138 15.70 -9.14 0.45
C ASN A 138 14.33 -8.68 0.98
N ILE A 139 13.38 -8.38 0.07
CA ILE A 139 12.00 -8.07 0.39
C ILE A 139 11.23 -9.38 0.46
N GLU A 140 10.63 -9.66 1.61
CA GLU A 140 9.77 -10.83 1.79
C GLU A 140 8.47 -10.65 1.03
N GLN A 141 8.12 -11.63 0.19
CA GLN A 141 6.84 -11.75 -0.49
C GLN A 141 6.09 -12.95 0.07
N LYS A 142 4.96 -12.73 0.73
CA LYS A 142 4.24 -13.76 1.46
C LYS A 142 3.28 -14.56 0.59
N ASN A 143 2.53 -13.84 -0.26
CA ASN A 143 1.47 -14.41 -1.09
C ASN A 143 1.66 -13.95 -2.55
N TYR A 144 2.35 -14.76 -3.34
CA TYR A 144 2.53 -14.49 -4.77
C TYR A 144 1.16 -14.42 -5.47
N HIS A 145 1.02 -13.46 -6.37
CA HIS A 145 -0.22 -13.23 -7.13
C HIS A 145 -1.44 -12.93 -6.25
N ASN A 146 -1.19 -12.27 -5.12
CA ASN A 146 -2.19 -11.55 -4.37
C ASN A 146 -1.98 -10.06 -4.61
N ALA A 147 -2.97 -9.38 -5.15
CA ALA A 147 -2.83 -7.98 -5.59
C ALA A 147 -2.31 -7.04 -4.48
N LEU A 148 -2.70 -7.24 -3.21
CA LEU A 148 -2.21 -6.40 -2.12
C LEU A 148 -0.74 -6.68 -1.80
N ASP A 149 -0.34 -7.95 -1.73
CA ASP A 149 1.05 -8.32 -1.45
C ASP A 149 1.98 -7.91 -2.61
N ASP A 150 1.53 -8.07 -3.85
CA ASP A 150 2.27 -7.64 -5.04
C ASP A 150 2.40 -6.11 -5.10
N ALA A 151 1.36 -5.34 -4.77
CA ALA A 151 1.42 -3.89 -4.63
C ALA A 151 2.39 -3.47 -3.51
N PHE A 152 2.35 -4.14 -2.35
CA PHE A 152 3.28 -3.88 -1.25
C PHE A 152 4.73 -4.12 -1.68
N VAL A 153 5.03 -5.27 -2.26
CA VAL A 153 6.37 -5.62 -2.74
C VAL A 153 6.83 -4.65 -3.83
N CYS A 154 5.95 -4.30 -4.77
CA CYS A 154 6.21 -3.32 -5.81
C CYS A 154 6.60 -1.96 -5.23
N GLY A 155 5.87 -1.48 -4.22
CA GLY A 155 6.16 -0.23 -3.53
C GLY A 155 7.49 -0.26 -2.78
N LYS A 156 7.82 -1.35 -2.09
CA LYS A 156 9.12 -1.53 -1.43
C LYS A 156 10.26 -1.54 -2.45
N VAL A 157 10.10 -2.24 -3.57
CA VAL A 157 11.07 -2.23 -4.68
C VAL A 157 11.28 -0.81 -5.21
N PHE A 158 10.20 -0.06 -5.45
CA PHE A 158 10.29 1.31 -5.92
C PHE A 158 11.06 2.20 -4.94
N ASN A 159 10.77 2.07 -3.65
CA ASN A 159 11.46 2.81 -2.59
C ASN A 159 12.98 2.55 -2.60
N TYR A 160 13.42 1.28 -2.74
CA TYR A 160 14.83 0.96 -2.90
C TYR A 160 15.44 1.58 -4.16
N LEU A 161 14.75 1.50 -5.29
CA LEU A 161 15.24 1.99 -6.58
C LEU A 161 15.45 3.51 -6.61
N ILE A 162 14.58 4.29 -5.97
CA ILE A 162 14.74 5.76 -5.91
C ILE A 162 15.89 6.17 -4.98
N HIS A 163 16.16 5.41 -3.92
CA HIS A 163 17.29 5.69 -3.02
C HIS A 163 18.64 5.32 -3.63
N LEU A 164 18.71 4.33 -4.52
CA LEU A 164 19.92 4.02 -5.29
C LEU A 164 20.40 5.22 -6.13
N GLU A 165 19.50 6.10 -6.57
CA GLU A 165 19.88 7.33 -7.32
C GLU A 165 20.53 8.40 -6.44
N GLN A 166 20.27 8.37 -5.14
CA GLN A 166 20.70 9.43 -4.23
C GLN A 166 22.05 9.15 -3.57
N ASN A 167 22.79 8.10 -4.00
CA ASN A 167 24.06 7.65 -3.39
C ASN A 167 23.99 7.48 -1.87
N ILE A 168 22.84 7.15 -1.33
CA ILE A 168 22.69 6.75 0.06
C ILE A 168 22.93 5.24 0.10
N GLU A 169 24.09 4.83 0.62
CA GLU A 169 24.37 3.43 0.93
C GLU A 169 23.31 2.90 1.92
N VAL A 170 22.25 2.31 1.40
CA VAL A 170 21.36 1.47 2.21
C VAL A 170 22.06 0.12 2.34
N GLN A 171 22.91 -0.02 3.34
CA GLN A 171 23.45 -1.33 3.70
C GLN A 171 22.28 -2.23 4.10
N PRO A 172 22.18 -3.46 3.55
CA PRO A 172 21.21 -4.43 4.03
C PRO A 172 21.60 -4.84 5.45
N THR A 173 20.95 -4.27 6.45
CA THR A 173 21.11 -4.69 7.83
C THR A 173 20.35 -5.99 8.09
N LEU A 174 20.96 -7.12 7.69
CA LEU A 174 20.63 -8.42 8.25
C LEU A 174 21.84 -8.93 9.02
N LYS A 175 21.93 -8.56 10.28
CA LYS A 175 22.54 -9.40 11.30
C LYS A 175 21.49 -9.67 12.38
N LYS A 176 21.04 -10.93 12.47
CA LYS A 176 20.50 -11.48 13.72
C LYS A 176 21.52 -11.22 14.81
N THR A 177 21.23 -10.30 15.71
CA THR A 177 21.94 -10.20 16.97
C THR A 177 21.00 -9.62 18.02
N GLU A 178 20.67 -10.48 18.98
CA GLU A 178 20.37 -10.24 20.38
C GLU A 178 19.66 -8.92 20.74
N ILE A 179 18.42 -9.08 21.18
CA ILE A 179 17.64 -8.08 21.92
C ILE A 179 18.44 -7.73 23.19
N LYS A 180 19.18 -6.64 23.16
CA LYS A 180 19.63 -5.94 24.36
C LYS A 180 18.72 -4.75 24.61
N SER A 181 18.18 -4.74 25.81
CA SER A 181 17.36 -3.68 26.39
C SER A 181 17.89 -2.28 26.08
N TYR A 182 17.14 -1.49 25.33
CA TYR A 182 17.40 -0.06 25.16
C TYR A 182 16.67 0.73 26.23
N SER A 183 17.44 1.30 27.13
CA SER A 183 17.02 2.34 28.06
C SER A 183 16.60 3.59 27.29
N LYS A 184 15.56 4.24 27.83
CA LYS A 184 14.98 5.52 27.41
C LYS A 184 16.01 6.51 26.87
N ILE A 185 15.95 6.78 25.55
CA ILE A 185 16.43 8.03 24.97
C ILE A 185 15.19 8.80 24.53
N SER A 186 15.00 9.97 25.07
CA SER A 186 13.92 10.88 24.68
C SER A 186 14.22 11.41 23.26
N ASN A 187 13.70 10.74 22.24
CA ASN A 187 13.77 11.23 20.88
C ASN A 187 12.68 12.26 20.65
N LYS A 188 13.11 13.48 20.38
CA LYS A 188 12.27 14.55 19.88
C LYS A 188 11.73 14.09 18.53
N VAL A 189 10.44 13.77 18.44
CA VAL A 189 9.77 13.35 17.20
C VAL A 189 9.89 14.50 16.20
N THR A 190 10.60 14.27 15.11
CA THR A 190 10.71 15.27 14.03
C THR A 190 9.44 15.21 13.20
N GLN A 191 8.67 16.29 13.19
CA GLN A 191 7.44 16.41 12.41
C GLN A 191 7.73 16.28 10.91
N VAL A 192 7.04 15.34 10.25
CA VAL A 192 7.28 14.97 8.85
C VAL A 192 6.26 15.63 7.93
N SER A 193 5.02 15.83 8.41
CA SER A 193 3.95 16.51 7.66
C SER A 193 2.94 17.17 8.61
N ASN A 194 2.01 17.97 8.04
CA ASN A 194 0.96 18.66 8.79
C ASN A 194 -0.45 18.14 8.46
N VAL A 195 -0.56 16.96 7.85
CA VAL A 195 -1.86 16.42 7.38
C VAL A 195 -2.84 16.20 8.54
N LEU A 196 -2.33 15.90 9.74
CA LEU A 196 -3.14 15.71 10.95
C LEU A 196 -3.10 16.89 11.90
N GLU A 197 -2.63 18.06 11.45
CA GLU A 197 -2.55 19.25 12.30
C GLU A 197 -3.92 19.64 12.86
N GLY A 198 -3.96 19.93 14.17
CA GLY A 198 -5.18 20.24 14.88
C GLY A 198 -6.11 19.05 15.17
N LYS A 199 -5.74 17.84 14.77
CA LYS A 199 -6.52 16.62 15.05
C LYS A 199 -5.99 15.91 16.29
N THR A 200 -6.93 15.37 17.08
CA THR A 200 -6.61 14.63 18.31
C THR A 200 -7.08 13.19 18.19
N PHE A 201 -6.22 12.28 18.65
CA PHE A 201 -6.41 10.83 18.55
C PHE A 201 -6.35 10.17 19.92
N LEU A 202 -7.19 9.18 20.12
CA LEU A 202 -7.16 8.30 21.29
C LEU A 202 -7.19 6.85 20.83
N PHE A 203 -6.21 6.08 21.26
CA PHE A 203 -6.12 4.66 20.93
C PHE A 203 -6.64 3.80 22.08
N THR A 204 -7.45 2.77 21.78
CA THR A 204 -7.96 1.80 22.75
C THR A 204 -7.99 0.40 22.17
N GLY A 205 -7.75 -0.62 22.99
CA GLY A 205 -7.64 -2.01 22.55
C GLY A 205 -6.27 -2.34 21.96
N LYS A 206 -6.13 -3.57 21.44
CA LYS A 206 -4.93 -4.07 20.75
C LYS A 206 -5.07 -3.82 19.27
N LEU A 207 -4.19 -3.01 18.70
CA LEU A 207 -4.14 -2.78 17.25
C LEU A 207 -3.56 -4.01 16.55
N SER A 208 -4.11 -4.36 15.39
CA SER A 208 -3.74 -5.56 14.63
C SER A 208 -2.47 -5.37 13.82
N LEU A 209 -2.21 -4.16 13.30
CA LEU A 209 -1.12 -3.86 12.37
C LEU A 209 0.07 -3.13 13.01
N PHE A 210 -0.16 -2.40 14.10
CA PHE A 210 0.85 -1.57 14.76
C PHE A 210 0.84 -1.78 16.27
N THR A 211 1.97 -1.54 16.93
CA THR A 211 1.93 -1.32 18.37
C THR A 211 1.29 0.05 18.65
N ARG A 212 0.82 0.27 19.87
CA ARG A 212 0.25 1.56 20.25
C ARG A 212 1.26 2.70 20.09
N GLU A 213 2.49 2.44 20.50
CA GLU A 213 3.60 3.40 20.39
C GLU A 213 3.88 3.78 18.93
N GLN A 214 3.85 2.81 18.02
CA GLN A 214 4.03 3.08 16.59
C GLN A 214 2.89 3.93 16.02
N ALA A 215 1.65 3.64 16.40
CA ALA A 215 0.49 4.40 15.94
C ALA A 215 0.49 5.83 16.51
N GLU A 216 0.85 6.00 17.78
CA GLU A 216 0.99 7.31 18.42
C GLU A 216 2.11 8.14 17.80
N GLU A 217 3.26 7.53 17.52
CA GLU A 217 4.39 8.18 16.83
C GLU A 217 4.01 8.62 15.41
N MET A 218 3.26 7.79 14.68
CA MET A 218 2.78 8.12 13.34
C MET A 218 1.87 9.33 13.34
N VAL A 219 0.94 9.44 14.32
CA VAL A 219 0.08 10.62 14.49
C VAL A 219 0.92 11.87 14.74
N GLU A 220 1.92 11.79 15.61
CA GLU A 220 2.78 12.93 15.96
C GLU A 220 3.68 13.37 14.80
N LYS A 221 4.24 12.41 14.04
CA LYS A 221 5.02 12.70 12.82
C LYS A 221 4.22 13.48 11.78
N HIS A 222 2.92 13.31 11.76
CA HIS A 222 2.03 13.99 10.81
C HIS A 222 1.29 15.20 11.40
N GLY A 223 1.74 15.73 12.55
CA GLY A 223 1.23 16.94 13.16
C GLY A 223 -0.04 16.75 13.99
N GLY A 224 -0.52 15.52 14.18
CA GLY A 224 -1.62 15.19 15.06
C GLY A 224 -1.19 15.15 16.53
N LYS A 225 -2.16 15.07 17.43
CA LYS A 225 -1.94 15.01 18.87
C LYS A 225 -2.59 13.78 19.49
N ASN A 226 -1.83 13.02 20.25
CA ASN A 226 -2.34 11.90 21.04
C ASN A 226 -2.87 12.37 22.38
N ILE A 227 -4.03 11.84 22.79
CA ILE A 227 -4.62 12.10 24.11
C ILE A 227 -4.91 10.78 24.83
N SER A 228 -4.83 10.79 26.16
CA SER A 228 -4.94 9.58 26.99
C SER A 228 -6.37 9.29 27.47
N ALA A 229 -7.28 10.26 27.39
CA ALA A 229 -8.65 10.14 27.86
C ALA A 229 -9.66 10.74 26.87
N VAL A 230 -10.89 10.23 26.89
CA VAL A 230 -12.00 10.80 26.12
C VAL A 230 -12.28 12.21 26.60
N SER A 231 -12.31 13.17 25.69
CA SER A 231 -12.58 14.59 25.97
C SER A 231 -13.44 15.21 24.87
N LYS A 232 -14.00 16.38 25.10
CA LYS A 232 -14.75 17.13 24.07
C LYS A 232 -13.91 17.51 22.85
N ASN A 233 -12.59 17.44 22.97
CA ASN A 233 -11.64 17.78 21.91
C ASN A 233 -11.14 16.54 21.14
N LEU A 234 -11.67 15.35 21.45
CA LEU A 234 -11.32 14.12 20.72
C LEU A 234 -11.93 14.14 19.34
N ASN A 235 -11.09 14.05 18.29
CA ASN A 235 -11.56 13.96 16.90
C ASN A 235 -11.69 12.50 16.44
N TYR A 236 -10.74 11.63 16.84
CA TYR A 236 -10.68 10.24 16.38
C TYR A 236 -10.43 9.28 17.54
N LEU A 237 -11.34 8.33 17.73
CA LEU A 237 -11.16 7.19 18.61
C LEU A 237 -10.79 5.98 17.74
N VAL A 238 -9.53 5.55 17.87
CA VAL A 238 -9.02 4.36 17.16
C VAL A 238 -9.21 3.14 18.06
N VAL A 239 -10.02 2.20 17.60
CA VAL A 239 -10.46 1.04 18.38
C VAL A 239 -9.86 -0.23 17.80
N GLY A 240 -8.99 -0.88 18.57
CA GLY A 240 -8.46 -2.20 18.28
C GLY A 240 -9.27 -3.32 18.94
N GLU A 241 -8.79 -4.55 18.82
CA GLU A 241 -9.40 -5.72 19.46
C GLU A 241 -9.39 -5.60 20.99
N LYS A 242 -10.43 -6.16 21.66
CA LYS A 242 -10.60 -6.16 23.12
C LYS A 242 -10.50 -4.73 23.72
N ALA A 243 -11.11 -3.78 23.04
CA ALA A 243 -11.19 -2.41 23.52
C ALA A 243 -11.90 -2.37 24.89
N GLY A 244 -11.26 -1.66 25.82
CA GLY A 244 -11.74 -1.59 27.21
C GLY A 244 -12.82 -0.51 27.45
N SER A 245 -12.92 0.01 28.68
CA SER A 245 -13.96 0.95 29.18
C SER A 245 -14.06 2.30 28.43
N LYS A 246 -13.13 2.63 27.55
CA LYS A 246 -13.13 3.88 26.76
C LYS A 246 -14.16 3.91 25.61
N LEU A 247 -14.87 2.78 25.39
CA LEU A 247 -15.96 2.63 24.42
C LEU A 247 -17.36 2.83 25.03
N LYS A 248 -17.47 3.00 26.34
CA LYS A 248 -18.73 3.23 27.06
C LYS A 248 -19.01 4.70 27.24
#